data_69ede577b209bac99b89fce07c8ac219
#
_entry.id   69ede577b209bac99b89fce07c8ac219
#
_cell.length_a   1.000
_cell.length_b   1.000
_cell.length_c   1.000
_cell.angle_alpha   90.00
_cell.angle_beta   90.00
_cell.angle_gamma   90.00
#
_symmetry.space_group_name_H-M   'P 1'
#
loop_
_entity.id
_entity.type
_entity.pdbx_description
1 polymer ?
#
loop_
_entity_poly.entity_id
_entity_poly.type
_entity_poly.pdbx_seq_one_letter_code
_entity_poly.pdbx_strand_id
1 'polypeptide(L)'
;YRTMKGYKVLRKAGWDTHGLPVELEVEKKLGLDGKEQIEEYGLEPFIKQCKESVWKYKGMWEDFSGTVGFWADMDDPYVTYDNNFIESEWWALKQIWEKGLLYKGHKIVPYCPRCGTPLSSHEVAQGYKDVKERSATAKFIVKGEENTYFLAWTTTPWTLCLLYTSDAADDLIGV
;
A
#
# COMPACT_ATOMS: atom_id res chain seq x y z
N TYR A 1 15.79 -28.28 -6.03
CA TYR A 1 16.64 -29.28 -5.38
C TYR A 1 15.88 -30.60 -5.12
N ARG A 2 14.80 -30.60 -4.33
CA ARG A 2 14.06 -31.82 -3.98
C ARG A 2 13.45 -32.53 -5.19
N THR A 3 12.87 -31.78 -6.12
CA THR A 3 12.35 -32.37 -7.38
C THR A 3 13.45 -33.06 -8.17
N MET A 4 14.63 -32.49 -8.28
CA MET A 4 15.77 -33.09 -8.98
C MET A 4 16.31 -34.33 -8.26
N LYS A 5 15.97 -34.54 -7.00
CA LYS A 5 16.25 -35.73 -6.19
C LYS A 5 15.16 -36.78 -6.25
N GLY A 6 14.15 -36.59 -7.10
CA GLY A 6 13.06 -37.57 -7.27
C GLY A 6 11.89 -37.41 -6.28
N TYR A 7 11.86 -36.32 -5.49
CA TYR A 7 10.73 -36.07 -4.59
C TYR A 7 9.60 -35.33 -5.32
N LYS A 8 8.37 -35.70 -5.02
CA LYS A 8 7.21 -34.89 -5.42
C LYS A 8 7.22 -33.57 -4.62
N VAL A 9 7.29 -32.44 -5.32
CA VAL A 9 7.20 -31.12 -4.74
C VAL A 9 6.00 -30.42 -5.36
N LEU A 10 5.00 -30.12 -4.54
CA LEU A 10 3.85 -29.32 -4.96
C LEU A 10 4.30 -27.86 -5.15
N ARG A 11 4.19 -27.38 -6.39
CA ARG A 11 4.54 -26.00 -6.78
C ARG A 11 3.34 -25.38 -7.45
N LYS A 12 2.37 -25.01 -6.66
CA LYS A 12 1.15 -24.38 -7.12
C LYS A 12 1.42 -22.93 -7.51
N ALA A 13 0.97 -22.50 -8.68
CA ALA A 13 0.96 -21.11 -9.08
C ALA A 13 -0.06 -20.31 -8.25
N GLY A 14 0.07 -18.99 -8.23
CA GLY A 14 -0.86 -18.10 -7.53
C GLY A 14 -0.99 -16.76 -8.22
N TRP A 15 -2.21 -16.21 -8.21
CA TRP A 15 -2.55 -14.94 -8.82
C TRP A 15 -3.09 -13.99 -7.76
N ASP A 16 -2.38 -12.87 -7.56
CA ASP A 16 -2.90 -11.73 -6.83
C ASP A 16 -3.80 -10.92 -7.79
N THR A 17 -5.09 -10.92 -7.50
CA THR A 17 -6.13 -10.53 -8.48
C THR A 17 -6.94 -9.33 -8.04
N HIS A 18 -6.53 -8.61 -7.01
CA HIS A 18 -7.24 -7.45 -6.48
C HIS A 18 -6.28 -6.34 -6.04
N GLY A 19 -6.86 -5.26 -5.53
CA GLY A 19 -6.12 -4.11 -5.02
C GLY A 19 -5.99 -2.98 -6.02
N LEU A 20 -5.34 -1.92 -5.57
CA LEU A 20 -5.24 -0.63 -6.25
C LEU A 20 -4.71 -0.70 -7.70
N PRO A 21 -3.71 -1.54 -8.05
CA PRO A 21 -3.23 -1.62 -9.42
C PRO A 21 -4.30 -2.04 -10.43
N VAL A 22 -5.15 -3.00 -10.04
CA VAL A 22 -6.27 -3.48 -10.89
C VAL A 22 -7.33 -2.40 -11.03
N GLU A 23 -7.70 -1.75 -9.93
CA GLU A 23 -8.68 -0.67 -9.91
C GLU A 23 -8.24 0.50 -10.79
N LEU A 24 -7.02 0.96 -10.68
CA LEU A 24 -6.47 2.07 -11.47
C LEU A 24 -6.41 1.75 -12.98
N GLU A 25 -6.14 0.50 -13.36
CA GLU A 25 -6.19 0.09 -14.76
C GLU A 25 -7.62 0.17 -15.31
N VAL A 26 -8.61 -0.29 -14.54
CA VAL A 26 -10.01 -0.26 -14.93
C VAL A 26 -10.56 1.16 -14.93
N GLU A 27 -10.25 1.99 -13.93
CA GLU A 27 -10.56 3.43 -13.95
C GLU A 27 -10.10 4.07 -15.25
N LYS A 28 -8.84 3.83 -15.61
CA LYS A 28 -8.23 4.37 -16.82
C LYS A 28 -8.92 3.89 -18.11
N LYS A 29 -9.29 2.61 -18.14
CA LYS A 29 -10.01 1.99 -19.26
C LYS A 29 -11.41 2.59 -19.44
N LEU A 30 -12.10 2.86 -18.34
CA LEU A 30 -13.47 3.40 -18.32
C LEU A 30 -13.50 4.94 -18.35
N GLY A 31 -12.36 5.62 -18.22
CA GLY A 31 -12.28 7.08 -18.15
C GLY A 31 -12.82 7.66 -16.85
N LEU A 32 -12.81 6.89 -15.78
CA LEU A 32 -13.26 7.32 -14.45
C LEU A 32 -12.09 7.99 -13.69
N ASP A 33 -12.43 8.91 -12.79
CA ASP A 33 -11.45 9.60 -11.95
C ASP A 33 -11.89 9.60 -10.48
N GLY A 34 -11.45 8.57 -9.76
CA GLY A 34 -11.63 8.44 -8.34
C GLY A 34 -12.95 7.79 -7.90
N LYS A 35 -13.06 7.69 -6.58
CA LYS A 35 -14.07 6.87 -5.91
C LYS A 35 -15.52 7.31 -6.20
N GLU A 36 -15.79 8.61 -6.25
CA GLU A 36 -17.13 9.13 -6.48
C GLU A 36 -17.68 8.68 -7.83
N GLN A 37 -16.87 8.76 -8.88
CA GLN A 37 -17.28 8.32 -10.22
C GLN A 37 -17.43 6.79 -10.33
N ILE A 38 -16.65 6.03 -9.55
CA ILE A 38 -16.82 4.57 -9.46
C ILE A 38 -18.15 4.22 -8.79
N GLU A 39 -18.52 4.94 -7.73
CA GLU A 39 -19.81 4.74 -7.06
C GLU A 39 -21.00 5.10 -7.96
N GLU A 40 -20.90 6.18 -8.76
CA GLU A 40 -21.89 6.56 -9.77
C GLU A 40 -22.01 5.54 -10.91
N TYR A 41 -20.86 5.00 -11.37
CA TYR A 41 -20.84 3.93 -12.39
C TYR A 41 -21.49 2.64 -11.87
N GLY A 42 -21.37 2.38 -10.58
CA GLY A 42 -21.87 1.22 -9.87
C GLY A 42 -20.77 0.22 -9.52
N LEU A 43 -20.76 -0.21 -8.26
CA LEU A 43 -19.73 -1.12 -7.74
C LEU A 43 -19.75 -2.49 -8.42
N GLU A 44 -20.92 -3.07 -8.65
CA GLU A 44 -21.04 -4.40 -9.26
C GLU A 44 -20.48 -4.46 -10.69
N PRO A 45 -20.87 -3.56 -11.62
CA PRO A 45 -20.28 -3.53 -12.96
C PRO A 45 -18.79 -3.19 -12.94
N PHE A 46 -18.34 -2.34 -12.03
CA PHE A 46 -16.91 -2.02 -11.87
C PHE A 46 -16.10 -3.25 -11.44
N ILE A 47 -16.55 -3.98 -10.40
CA ILE A 47 -15.91 -5.21 -9.93
C ILE A 47 -15.85 -6.27 -11.03
N LYS A 48 -16.92 -6.38 -11.84
CA LYS A 48 -16.95 -7.29 -12.99
C LYS A 48 -15.85 -6.94 -13.99
N GLN A 49 -15.66 -5.65 -14.32
CA GLN A 49 -14.58 -5.21 -15.20
C GLN A 49 -13.20 -5.47 -14.59
N CYS A 50 -13.04 -5.33 -13.27
CA CYS A 50 -11.80 -5.67 -12.57
C CYS A 50 -11.47 -7.18 -12.71
N LYS A 51 -12.43 -8.05 -12.46
CA LYS A 51 -12.26 -9.49 -12.63
C LYS A 51 -11.92 -9.91 -14.06
N GLU A 52 -12.52 -9.28 -15.05
CA GLU A 52 -12.21 -9.52 -16.46
C GLU A 52 -10.81 -9.01 -16.84
N SER A 53 -10.40 -7.86 -16.30
CA SER A 53 -9.10 -7.24 -16.58
C SER A 53 -7.93 -8.10 -16.11
N VAL A 54 -8.05 -8.74 -14.96
CA VAL A 54 -7.00 -9.58 -14.36
C VAL A 54 -6.51 -10.67 -15.33
N TRP A 55 -7.42 -11.30 -16.07
CA TRP A 55 -7.08 -12.43 -16.95
C TRP A 55 -6.46 -12.03 -18.28
N LYS A 56 -6.47 -10.74 -18.62
CA LYS A 56 -5.85 -10.24 -19.84
C LYS A 56 -4.36 -10.57 -19.96
N TYR A 57 -3.67 -10.57 -18.82
CA TYR A 57 -2.22 -10.78 -18.77
C TYR A 57 -1.80 -12.20 -18.41
N LYS A 58 -2.75 -13.09 -18.11
CA LYS A 58 -2.46 -14.46 -17.67
C LYS A 58 -1.56 -15.20 -18.66
N GLY A 59 -1.94 -15.25 -19.94
CA GLY A 59 -1.16 -15.93 -20.96
C GLY A 59 0.26 -15.39 -21.10
N MET A 60 0.43 -14.08 -21.02
CA MET A 60 1.75 -13.47 -21.08
C MET A 60 2.66 -13.88 -19.91
N TRP A 61 2.09 -14.01 -18.71
CA TRP A 61 2.81 -14.47 -17.53
C TRP A 61 3.15 -15.98 -17.61
N GLU A 62 2.26 -16.78 -18.15
CA GLU A 62 2.50 -18.21 -18.36
C GLU A 62 3.63 -18.43 -19.39
N ASP A 63 3.60 -17.72 -20.51
CA ASP A 63 4.65 -17.73 -21.52
C ASP A 63 6.00 -17.25 -20.97
N PHE A 64 5.98 -16.17 -20.20
CA PHE A 64 7.18 -15.66 -19.56
C PHE A 64 7.75 -16.66 -18.55
N SER A 65 6.90 -17.27 -17.72
CA SER A 65 7.32 -18.28 -16.75
C SER A 65 7.95 -19.49 -17.45
N GLY A 66 7.37 -19.93 -18.58
CA GLY A 66 7.95 -20.96 -19.42
C GLY A 66 9.32 -20.58 -19.98
N THR A 67 9.46 -19.33 -20.48
CA THR A 67 10.71 -18.82 -21.07
C THR A 67 11.85 -18.77 -20.07
N VAL A 68 11.59 -18.34 -18.83
CA VAL A 68 12.60 -18.27 -17.76
C VAL A 68 12.82 -19.62 -17.05
N GLY A 69 12.09 -20.66 -17.44
CA GLY A 69 12.21 -22.00 -16.85
C GLY A 69 11.66 -22.09 -15.41
N PHE A 70 10.67 -21.28 -15.08
CA PHE A 70 10.00 -21.34 -13.78
C PHE A 70 9.00 -22.50 -13.76
N TRP A 71 9.26 -23.48 -12.92
CA TRP A 71 8.44 -24.69 -12.83
C TRP A 71 7.35 -24.53 -11.78
N ALA A 72 6.17 -24.14 -12.20
CA ALA A 72 4.98 -24.11 -11.36
C ALA A 72 3.81 -24.84 -12.05
N ASP A 73 2.90 -25.32 -11.24
CA ASP A 73 1.62 -25.85 -11.72
C ASP A 73 0.71 -24.65 -12.02
N MET A 74 0.50 -24.39 -13.30
CA MET A 74 -0.33 -23.30 -13.80
C MET A 74 -1.77 -23.76 -14.08
N ASP A 75 -2.04 -25.08 -14.06
CA ASP A 75 -3.35 -25.64 -14.39
C ASP A 75 -4.31 -25.54 -13.20
N ASP A 76 -3.79 -25.65 -11.97
CA ASP A 76 -4.55 -25.52 -10.73
C ASP A 76 -3.96 -24.43 -9.81
N PRO A 77 -3.99 -23.15 -10.23
CA PRO A 77 -3.48 -22.05 -9.42
C PRO A 77 -4.45 -21.72 -8.29
N TYR A 78 -3.96 -21.06 -7.22
CA TYR A 78 -4.85 -20.34 -6.34
C TYR A 78 -5.05 -18.90 -6.84
N VAL A 79 -6.25 -18.36 -6.61
CA VAL A 79 -6.65 -17.03 -7.06
C VAL A 79 -7.20 -16.28 -5.85
N THR A 80 -6.67 -15.12 -5.55
CA THR A 80 -6.97 -14.44 -4.29
C THR A 80 -8.41 -13.93 -4.18
N TYR A 81 -9.15 -13.79 -5.27
CA TYR A 81 -10.58 -13.44 -5.23
C TYR A 81 -11.51 -14.65 -5.14
N ASP A 82 -11.00 -15.88 -5.23
CA ASP A 82 -11.82 -17.10 -5.11
C ASP A 82 -12.30 -17.31 -3.68
N ASN A 83 -13.54 -17.72 -3.52
CA ASN A 83 -14.16 -17.94 -2.22
C ASN A 83 -13.36 -18.93 -1.35
N ASN A 84 -12.79 -19.97 -1.92
CA ASN A 84 -11.98 -20.95 -1.18
C ASN A 84 -10.73 -20.30 -0.57
N PHE A 85 -10.10 -19.38 -1.31
CA PHE A 85 -8.96 -18.62 -0.80
C PHE A 85 -9.39 -17.68 0.33
N ILE A 86 -10.44 -16.89 0.08
CA ILE A 86 -10.99 -15.93 1.04
C ILE A 86 -11.43 -16.63 2.34
N GLU A 87 -12.11 -17.78 2.23
CA GLU A 87 -12.53 -18.56 3.39
C GLU A 87 -11.33 -19.03 4.22
N SER A 88 -10.27 -19.49 3.57
CA SER A 88 -9.04 -19.93 4.24
C SER A 88 -8.34 -18.77 4.95
N GLU A 89 -8.32 -17.60 4.35
CA GLU A 89 -7.75 -16.38 4.95
C GLU A 89 -8.57 -15.96 6.18
N TRP A 90 -9.90 -15.91 6.07
CA TRP A 90 -10.77 -15.61 7.18
C TRP A 90 -10.64 -16.61 8.33
N TRP A 91 -10.48 -17.90 8.01
CA TRP A 91 -10.21 -18.91 9.01
C TRP A 91 -8.90 -18.62 9.77
N ALA A 92 -7.84 -18.29 9.06
CA ALA A 92 -6.56 -17.96 9.66
C ALA A 92 -6.64 -16.70 10.54
N LEU A 93 -7.29 -15.64 10.06
CA LEU A 93 -7.54 -14.42 10.84
C LEU A 93 -8.35 -14.70 12.11
N LYS A 94 -9.37 -15.57 12.01
CA LYS A 94 -10.16 -16.00 13.17
C LYS A 94 -9.29 -16.70 14.22
N GLN A 95 -8.36 -17.58 13.82
CA GLN A 95 -7.44 -18.25 14.76
C GLN A 95 -6.53 -17.24 15.47
N ILE A 96 -6.07 -16.19 14.76
CA ILE A 96 -5.26 -15.11 15.32
C ILE A 96 -6.08 -14.28 16.30
N TRP A 97 -7.33 -13.95 15.94
CA TRP A 97 -8.27 -13.24 16.80
C TRP A 97 -8.55 -13.99 18.10
N GLU A 98 -8.87 -15.28 18.03
CA GLU A 98 -9.15 -16.13 19.19
C GLU A 98 -7.97 -16.23 20.16
N LYS A 99 -6.75 -16.03 19.67
CA LYS A 99 -5.52 -15.94 20.50
C LYS A 99 -5.27 -14.53 21.07
N GLY A 100 -6.13 -13.55 20.82
CA GLY A 100 -5.96 -12.17 21.27
C GLY A 100 -4.79 -11.42 20.62
N LEU A 101 -4.28 -11.91 19.48
CA LEU A 101 -3.16 -11.32 18.77
C LEU A 101 -3.56 -10.27 17.73
N LEU A 102 -4.83 -10.22 17.37
CA LEU A 102 -5.38 -9.19 16.48
C LEU A 102 -6.03 -8.09 17.29
N TYR A 103 -5.55 -6.87 17.16
CA TYR A 103 -6.03 -5.71 17.91
C TYR A 103 -6.10 -4.47 17.02
N LYS A 104 -6.90 -3.49 17.41
CA LYS A 104 -6.98 -2.19 16.77
C LYS A 104 -5.85 -1.29 17.27
N GLY A 105 -4.97 -0.87 16.37
CA GLY A 105 -3.83 -0.02 16.70
C GLY A 105 -3.71 1.18 15.76
N HIS A 106 -2.81 2.10 16.12
CA HIS A 106 -2.48 3.26 15.30
C HIS A 106 -1.05 3.14 14.77
N LYS A 107 -0.87 3.50 13.51
CA LYS A 107 0.43 3.54 12.84
C LYS A 107 0.49 4.73 11.90
N ILE A 108 1.61 5.45 11.89
CA ILE A 108 1.87 6.48 10.90
C ILE A 108 2.21 5.80 9.58
N VAL A 109 1.45 6.12 8.53
CA VAL A 109 1.64 5.58 7.19
C VAL A 109 1.50 6.71 6.16
N PRO A 110 2.22 6.64 5.02
CA PRO A 110 1.91 7.48 3.88
C PRO A 110 0.48 7.23 3.40
N TYR A 111 -0.20 8.28 2.99
CA TYR A 111 -1.61 8.21 2.60
C TYR A 111 -1.83 8.95 1.28
N CYS A 112 -2.54 8.34 0.35
CA CYS A 112 -2.93 8.96 -0.90
C CYS A 112 -4.31 9.60 -0.77
N PRO A 113 -4.44 10.95 -0.83
CA PRO A 113 -5.74 11.60 -0.72
C PRO A 113 -6.65 11.35 -1.93
N ARG A 114 -6.08 11.09 -3.13
CA ARG A 114 -6.85 10.76 -4.34
C ARG A 114 -7.49 9.39 -4.22
N CYS A 115 -6.71 8.39 -3.85
CA CYS A 115 -7.17 7.00 -3.76
C CYS A 115 -7.92 6.71 -2.45
N GLY A 116 -7.74 7.55 -1.42
CA GLY A 116 -8.32 7.34 -0.10
C GLY A 116 -7.72 6.14 0.66
N THR A 117 -6.49 5.74 0.32
CA THR A 117 -5.85 4.54 0.86
C THR A 117 -4.47 4.81 1.44
N PRO A 118 -4.03 4.06 2.46
CA PRO A 118 -2.64 4.05 2.87
C PRO A 118 -1.77 3.44 1.76
N LEU A 119 -0.52 3.90 1.68
CA LEU A 119 0.46 3.43 0.71
C LEU A 119 1.52 2.57 1.39
N SER A 120 1.94 1.51 0.73
CA SER A 120 3.10 0.73 1.11
C SER A 120 4.41 1.48 0.83
N SER A 121 5.49 1.08 1.47
CA SER A 121 6.83 1.65 1.21
C SER A 121 7.27 1.45 -0.25
N HIS A 122 6.84 0.36 -0.88
CA HIS A 122 7.14 0.07 -2.29
C HIS A 122 6.45 1.06 -3.23
N GLU A 123 5.18 1.35 -3.01
CA GLU A 123 4.40 2.33 -3.79
C GLU A 123 4.98 3.75 -3.64
N VAL A 124 5.35 4.12 -2.42
CA VAL A 124 6.02 5.42 -2.16
C VAL A 124 7.35 5.50 -2.89
N ALA A 125 8.15 4.44 -2.88
CA ALA A 125 9.46 4.41 -3.54
C ALA A 125 9.37 4.64 -5.06
N GLN A 126 8.29 4.24 -5.70
CA GLN A 126 8.06 4.45 -7.14
C GLN A 126 7.62 5.88 -7.48
N GLY A 127 7.17 6.65 -6.52
CA GLY A 127 6.60 7.99 -6.69
C GLY A 127 7.59 9.14 -6.50
N TYR A 128 8.85 8.88 -6.20
CA TYR A 128 9.85 9.93 -6.00
C TYR A 128 10.11 10.74 -7.27
N LYS A 129 10.04 12.05 -7.14
CA LYS A 129 10.37 13.00 -8.21
C LYS A 129 10.79 14.34 -7.61
N ASP A 130 11.58 15.09 -8.37
CA ASP A 130 11.93 16.46 -8.01
C ASP A 130 10.71 17.38 -8.15
N VAL A 131 10.40 18.09 -7.07
CA VAL A 131 9.31 19.07 -7.03
C VAL A 131 9.81 20.40 -6.48
N LYS A 132 9.18 21.49 -6.92
CA LYS A 132 9.42 22.82 -6.34
C LYS A 132 8.29 23.13 -5.37
N GLU A 133 8.63 23.27 -4.10
CA GLU A 133 7.67 23.57 -3.06
C GLU A 133 8.10 24.83 -2.27
N ARG A 134 7.10 25.48 -1.66
CA ARG A 134 7.35 26.57 -0.73
C ARG A 134 7.83 26.00 0.59
N SER A 135 8.94 26.54 1.11
CA SER A 135 9.41 26.21 2.44
C SER A 135 9.23 27.41 3.37
N ALA A 136 9.12 27.15 4.66
CA ALA A 136 9.06 28.16 5.69
C ALA A 136 10.25 28.02 6.66
N THR A 137 10.82 29.15 7.08
CA THR A 137 11.80 29.17 8.16
C THR A 137 11.23 30.03 9.27
N ALA A 138 10.92 29.42 10.40
CA ALA A 138 10.46 30.11 11.59
C ALA A 138 11.65 30.56 12.47
N LYS A 139 11.55 31.72 13.06
CA LYS A 139 12.50 32.25 14.04
C LYS A 139 11.89 32.19 15.43
N PHE A 140 12.54 31.48 16.33
CA PHE A 140 12.14 31.40 17.74
C PHE A 140 13.15 32.13 18.58
N ILE A 141 12.66 33.17 19.32
CA ILE A 141 13.51 34.00 20.18
C ILE A 141 14.00 33.14 21.35
N VAL A 142 15.32 33.22 21.62
CA VAL A 142 15.90 32.59 22.80
C VAL A 142 15.57 33.42 24.04
N LYS A 143 14.95 32.80 25.02
CA LYS A 143 14.53 33.48 26.25
C LYS A 143 15.75 33.96 27.04
N GLY A 144 15.81 35.28 27.29
CA GLY A 144 16.89 35.89 28.04
C GLY A 144 18.08 36.36 27.21
N GLU A 145 18.02 36.20 25.87
CA GLU A 145 19.06 36.71 24.96
C GLU A 145 18.47 37.72 23.96
N GLU A 146 19.19 38.82 23.73
CA GLU A 146 18.78 39.79 22.72
C GLU A 146 19.29 39.39 21.34
N ASN A 147 18.43 39.49 20.32
CA ASN A 147 18.75 39.18 18.91
C ASN A 147 19.26 37.77 18.63
N THR A 148 19.04 36.82 19.55
CA THR A 148 19.40 35.42 19.39
C THR A 148 18.16 34.59 19.07
N TYR A 149 18.23 33.73 18.02
CA TYR A 149 17.09 33.00 17.53
C TYR A 149 17.50 31.54 17.19
N PHE A 150 16.63 30.61 17.53
CA PHE A 150 16.64 29.31 16.88
C PHE A 150 15.90 29.38 15.54
N LEU A 151 16.43 28.71 14.52
CA LEU A 151 15.82 28.63 13.20
C LEU A 151 15.31 27.21 12.98
N ALA A 152 14.01 27.09 12.66
CA ALA A 152 13.41 25.84 12.25
C ALA A 152 12.93 25.95 10.80
N TRP A 153 13.54 25.17 9.92
CA TRP A 153 13.16 25.10 8.51
C TRP A 153 12.27 23.89 8.25
N THR A 154 11.23 24.08 7.43
CA THR A 154 10.32 22.99 7.04
C THR A 154 9.69 23.25 5.68
N THR A 155 9.39 22.17 4.93
CA THR A 155 8.52 22.18 3.75
C THR A 155 7.05 21.95 4.11
N THR A 156 6.77 21.52 5.36
CA THR A 156 5.42 21.24 5.88
C THR A 156 5.11 22.15 7.07
N PRO A 157 4.68 23.42 6.85
CA PRO A 157 4.54 24.42 7.92
C PRO A 157 3.63 23.99 9.08
N TRP A 158 2.64 23.15 8.82
CA TRP A 158 1.76 22.57 9.86
C TRP A 158 2.50 21.71 10.88
N THR A 159 3.70 21.22 10.58
CA THR A 159 4.55 20.50 11.55
C THR A 159 4.94 21.41 12.73
N LEU A 160 5.00 22.73 12.52
CA LEU A 160 5.29 23.70 13.57
C LEU A 160 4.18 23.76 14.63
N CYS A 161 2.96 23.30 14.32
CA CYS A 161 1.88 23.22 15.31
C CYS A 161 2.19 22.28 16.48
N LEU A 162 3.04 21.29 16.28
CA LEU A 162 3.47 20.37 17.34
C LEU A 162 4.28 21.06 18.42
N LEU A 163 4.91 22.19 18.12
CA LEU A 163 5.68 23.00 19.08
C LEU A 163 4.80 23.75 20.08
N TYR A 164 3.49 23.86 19.83
CA TYR A 164 2.54 24.46 20.79
C TYR A 164 2.00 23.48 21.82
N THR A 165 2.15 22.18 21.59
CA THR A 165 1.54 21.13 22.42
C THR A 165 2.55 20.39 23.30
N SER A 166 3.85 20.55 23.03
CA SER A 166 4.92 20.04 23.87
C SER A 166 5.82 21.19 24.31
N ASP A 167 6.02 21.30 25.61
CA ASP A 167 7.13 22.09 26.14
C ASP A 167 8.42 21.32 25.78
N ALA A 168 9.19 21.89 24.84
CA ALA A 168 10.43 21.26 24.38
C ALA A 168 11.47 21.03 25.52
N ALA A 169 11.21 21.57 26.69
CA ALA A 169 12.03 21.37 27.90
C ALA A 169 11.61 20.12 28.71
N ASP A 170 10.38 19.61 28.51
CA ASP A 170 9.86 18.42 29.21
C ASP A 170 10.01 17.12 28.39
N ASP A 171 10.39 17.22 27.12
CA ASP A 171 10.68 16.05 26.31
C ASP A 171 12.08 15.52 26.64
N LEU A 172 12.12 14.57 27.57
CA LEU A 172 13.33 13.81 27.96
C LEU A 172 13.84 12.88 26.85
N ILE A 173 13.27 12.95 25.65
CA ILE A 173 13.80 12.27 24.45
C ILE A 173 14.61 13.32 23.70
N GLY A 174 15.80 13.56 24.23
CA GLY A 174 16.82 14.32 23.51
C GLY A 174 17.15 13.65 22.19
N VAL A 175 17.04 14.40 21.10
CA VAL A 175 17.71 14.12 19.84
C VAL A 175 19.18 14.50 20.00
#